data_afa7267195b18eea17f69cd95ce62bff
#
_entry.id   afa7267195b18eea17f69cd95ce62bff
#
_cell.length_a   1.000
_cell.length_b   1.000
_cell.length_c   1.000
_cell.angle_alpha   90.00
_cell.angle_beta   90.00
_cell.angle_gamma   90.00
#
_symmetry.space_group_name_H-M   'P 1'
#
loop_
_entity.id
_entity.type
_entity.pdbx_description
1 polymer ?
#
loop_
_entity_poly.entity_id
_entity_poly.type
_entity_poly.pdbx_seq_one_letter_code
_entity_poly.pdbx_strand_id
1 'polypeptide(L)'
;MTNHTTATVSHDTTWLSTVATHFGRHLRAARRDSAVITNTVAGPVLMFLVMRWLFGDLMAASQGSATLDALPLTIALILSSELMNGTSAAAQIIKERQRGITTRIATTRYGTSPEIFGRWCFDSLRSLISGCAVLLASVASGLRIHTLAGFGWVLLVIIFGAVVAASLSAMVGAMCATPEAAIGPAPIIMAAMALNGGLVPVEEFAGVVQPIARWNPLTFAARAGAAIDGTPSAEILATGQPGTAVWAFVAWMVALTVVLLAAAAAFRRPTMS
;
A
#
# COMPACT_ATOMS: atom_id res chain seq x y z
N MET A 1 7.82 40.16 -48.14
CA MET A 1 7.84 38.70 -48.09
C MET A 1 8.61 38.28 -46.84
N THR A 2 7.92 38.10 -45.73
CA THR A 2 8.52 37.65 -44.45
C THR A 2 8.35 36.13 -44.33
N ASN A 3 9.45 35.41 -44.48
CA ASN A 3 9.51 33.94 -44.29
C ASN A 3 9.35 33.65 -42.78
N HIS A 4 8.17 33.20 -42.37
CA HIS A 4 7.96 32.56 -41.09
C HIS A 4 8.46 31.11 -41.17
N THR A 5 9.72 30.91 -40.81
CA THR A 5 10.26 29.58 -40.58
C THR A 5 9.63 29.06 -39.27
N THR A 6 8.54 28.32 -39.37
CA THR A 6 8.00 27.51 -38.26
C THR A 6 8.99 26.43 -37.96
N ALA A 7 9.84 26.62 -36.95
CA ALA A 7 10.64 25.58 -36.39
C ALA A 7 9.68 24.54 -35.76
N THR A 8 9.42 23.47 -36.49
CA THR A 8 8.78 22.26 -35.92
C THR A 8 9.75 21.63 -34.96
N VAL A 9 9.62 21.95 -33.68
CA VAL A 9 10.28 21.22 -32.63
C VAL A 9 9.62 19.83 -32.58
N SER A 10 10.18 18.88 -33.34
CA SER A 10 9.85 17.46 -33.19
C SER A 10 10.43 16.98 -31.87
N HIS A 11 9.71 17.19 -30.77
CA HIS A 11 9.96 16.39 -29.57
C HIS A 11 9.62 14.95 -29.93
N ASP A 12 10.62 14.14 -30.19
CA ASP A 12 10.48 12.69 -30.22
C ASP A 12 10.09 12.24 -28.81
N THR A 13 8.79 12.33 -28.54
CA THR A 13 8.22 11.88 -27.27
C THR A 13 8.30 10.37 -27.21
N THR A 14 9.20 9.86 -26.41
CA THR A 14 9.29 8.43 -26.11
C THR A 14 8.17 8.01 -25.18
N TRP A 15 7.84 6.71 -25.15
CA TRP A 15 6.86 6.16 -24.22
C TRP A 15 7.19 6.53 -22.77
N LEU A 16 8.47 6.45 -22.36
CA LEU A 16 8.94 6.80 -21.02
C LEU A 16 8.75 8.29 -20.70
N SER A 17 9.02 9.19 -21.65
CA SER A 17 8.79 10.64 -21.41
C SER A 17 7.30 10.95 -21.24
N THR A 18 6.44 10.20 -21.93
CA THR A 18 4.97 10.30 -21.76
C THR A 18 4.54 9.81 -20.37
N VAL A 19 5.09 8.68 -19.89
CA VAL A 19 4.89 8.17 -18.52
C VAL A 19 5.30 9.23 -17.49
N ALA A 20 6.50 9.81 -17.63
CA ALA A 20 7.00 10.85 -16.73
C ALA A 20 6.09 12.08 -16.70
N THR A 21 5.53 12.46 -17.85
CA THR A 21 4.57 13.57 -17.96
C THR A 21 3.28 13.28 -17.18
N HIS A 22 2.72 12.07 -17.31
CA HIS A 22 1.52 11.67 -16.57
C HIS A 22 1.79 11.56 -15.07
N PHE A 23 2.90 10.95 -14.66
CA PHE A 23 3.34 10.93 -13.28
C PHE A 23 3.45 12.35 -12.68
N GLY A 24 4.13 13.28 -13.39
CA GLY A 24 4.27 14.67 -12.98
C GLY A 24 2.93 15.41 -12.90
N ARG A 25 1.95 15.06 -13.76
CA ARG A 25 0.57 15.58 -13.70
C ARG A 25 -0.09 15.19 -12.39
N HIS A 26 -0.05 13.90 -12.02
CA HIS A 26 -0.63 13.41 -10.78
C HIS A 26 0.04 14.00 -9.54
N LEU A 27 1.36 14.13 -9.56
CA LEU A 27 2.12 14.74 -8.47
C LEU A 27 1.75 16.21 -8.27
N ARG A 28 1.61 17.00 -9.35
CA ARG A 28 1.18 18.40 -9.26
C ARG A 28 -0.26 18.54 -8.78
N ALA A 29 -1.15 17.66 -9.20
CA ALA A 29 -2.53 17.64 -8.73
C ALA A 29 -2.60 17.33 -7.23
N ALA A 30 -1.88 16.32 -6.77
CA ALA A 30 -1.85 15.92 -5.36
C ALA A 30 -1.32 17.02 -4.43
N ARG A 31 -0.30 17.77 -4.87
CA ARG A 31 0.26 18.89 -4.07
C ARG A 31 -0.74 20.02 -3.83
N ARG A 32 -1.78 20.13 -4.65
CA ARG A 32 -2.83 21.16 -4.55
C ARG A 32 -4.09 20.67 -3.86
N ASP A 33 -4.17 19.38 -3.59
CA ASP A 33 -5.33 18.74 -2.95
C ASP A 33 -4.98 18.37 -1.51
N SER A 34 -5.44 19.20 -0.57
CA SER A 34 -5.24 18.96 0.86
C SER A 34 -5.82 17.64 1.35
N ALA A 35 -6.92 17.17 0.74
CA ALA A 35 -7.53 15.89 1.11
C ALA A 35 -6.60 14.71 0.76
N VAL A 36 -5.87 14.77 -0.36
CA VAL A 36 -4.87 13.76 -0.71
C VAL A 36 -3.75 13.74 0.32
N ILE A 37 -3.23 14.91 0.71
CA ILE A 37 -2.15 15.02 1.70
C ILE A 37 -2.62 14.49 3.05
N THR A 38 -3.80 14.91 3.51
CA THR A 38 -4.38 14.48 4.79
C THR A 38 -4.59 12.97 4.82
N ASN A 39 -5.18 12.38 3.79
CA ASN A 39 -5.41 10.94 3.72
C ASN A 39 -4.11 10.14 3.59
N THR A 40 -3.07 10.70 2.98
CA THR A 40 -1.80 10.01 2.79
C THR A 40 -0.94 10.01 4.05
N VAL A 41 -0.94 11.08 4.82
CA VAL A 41 -0.05 11.26 5.97
C VAL A 41 -0.82 11.34 7.28
N ALA A 42 -1.72 12.30 7.43
CA ALA A 42 -2.35 12.58 8.72
C ALA A 42 -3.27 11.44 9.17
N GLY A 43 -4.07 10.86 8.27
CA GLY A 43 -4.97 9.74 8.58
C GLY A 43 -4.22 8.53 9.12
N PRO A 44 -3.25 7.97 8.38
CA PRO A 44 -2.44 6.83 8.84
C PRO A 44 -1.67 7.09 10.14
N VAL A 45 -1.06 8.26 10.28
CA VAL A 45 -0.34 8.64 11.51
C VAL A 45 -1.30 8.74 12.69
N LEU A 46 -2.45 9.39 12.52
CA LEU A 46 -3.46 9.49 13.58
C LEU A 46 -3.98 8.11 13.97
N MET A 47 -4.27 7.25 13.00
CA MET A 47 -4.71 5.87 13.24
C MET A 47 -3.67 5.08 14.04
N PHE A 48 -2.38 5.22 13.69
CA PHE A 48 -1.29 4.61 14.45
C PHE A 48 -1.27 5.12 15.90
N LEU A 49 -1.33 6.42 16.11
CA LEU A 49 -1.29 7.02 17.46
C LEU A 49 -2.48 6.58 18.30
N VAL A 50 -3.68 6.56 17.71
CA VAL A 50 -4.90 6.10 18.39
C VAL A 50 -4.79 4.62 18.75
N MET A 51 -4.36 3.76 17.84
CA MET A 51 -4.19 2.32 18.10
C MET A 51 -3.16 2.09 19.21
N ARG A 52 -2.03 2.77 19.15
CA ARG A 52 -0.99 2.68 20.17
C ARG A 52 -1.49 3.14 21.55
N TRP A 53 -2.20 4.25 21.58
CA TRP A 53 -2.70 4.81 22.83
C TRP A 53 -3.82 3.98 23.47
N LEU A 54 -4.76 3.45 22.65
CA LEU A 54 -5.89 2.66 23.15
C LEU A 54 -5.49 1.23 23.52
N PHE A 55 -4.61 0.60 22.73
CA PHE A 55 -4.34 -0.82 22.82
C PHE A 55 -2.92 -1.16 23.25
N GLY A 56 -2.05 -0.15 23.47
CA GLY A 56 -0.65 -0.37 23.79
C GLY A 56 -0.44 -1.23 25.01
N ASP A 57 -1.12 -0.94 26.12
CA ASP A 57 -1.00 -1.70 27.36
C ASP A 57 -1.60 -3.12 27.25
N LEU A 58 -2.70 -3.26 26.52
CA LEU A 58 -3.32 -4.57 26.26
C LEU A 58 -2.41 -5.46 25.43
N MET A 59 -1.78 -4.88 24.41
CA MET A 59 -0.83 -5.59 23.55
C MET A 59 0.45 -5.96 24.31
N ALA A 60 0.96 -5.08 25.16
CA ALA A 60 2.10 -5.41 26.00
C ALA A 60 1.80 -6.59 26.93
N ALA A 61 0.62 -6.60 27.54
CA ALA A 61 0.16 -7.71 28.38
C ALA A 61 0.02 -9.02 27.60
N SER A 62 -0.51 -9.00 26.38
CA SER A 62 -0.61 -10.20 25.52
C SER A 62 0.74 -10.72 25.06
N GLN A 63 1.75 -9.86 25.00
CA GLN A 63 3.14 -10.22 24.70
C GLN A 63 3.93 -10.68 25.93
N GLY A 64 3.29 -10.75 27.10
CA GLY A 64 3.95 -11.13 28.37
C GLY A 64 5.06 -10.14 28.78
N SER A 65 5.03 -8.90 28.30
CA SER A 65 6.04 -7.89 28.54
C SER A 65 5.48 -6.69 29.30
N ALA A 66 6.32 -6.03 30.10
CA ALA A 66 5.95 -4.78 30.74
C ALA A 66 5.90 -3.59 29.77
N THR A 67 6.47 -3.74 28.57
CA THR A 67 6.51 -2.70 27.53
C THR A 67 6.09 -3.29 26.20
N LEU A 68 5.30 -2.53 25.42
CA LEU A 68 4.88 -2.93 24.11
C LEU A 68 6.09 -3.06 23.15
N ASP A 69 6.27 -4.23 22.55
CA ASP A 69 7.02 -4.34 21.31
C ASP A 69 6.17 -3.77 20.17
N ALA A 70 6.49 -2.54 19.78
CA ALA A 70 5.69 -1.81 18.80
C ALA A 70 5.96 -2.23 17.34
N LEU A 71 6.94 -3.09 17.08
CA LEU A 71 7.32 -3.46 15.71
C LEU A 71 6.20 -4.22 14.97
N PRO A 72 5.56 -5.26 15.54
CA PRO A 72 4.45 -5.94 14.87
C PRO A 72 3.25 -5.03 14.60
N LEU A 73 2.90 -4.15 15.54
CA LEU A 73 1.85 -3.15 15.39
C LEU A 73 2.18 -2.17 14.26
N THR A 74 3.41 -1.67 14.23
CA THR A 74 3.89 -0.76 13.19
C THR A 74 3.77 -1.38 11.81
N ILE A 75 4.24 -2.62 11.62
CA ILE A 75 4.16 -3.36 10.36
C ILE A 75 2.71 -3.55 9.93
N ALA A 76 1.83 -3.93 10.84
CA ALA A 76 0.41 -4.13 10.55
C ALA A 76 -0.27 -2.82 10.09
N LEU A 77 0.02 -1.72 10.77
CA LEU A 77 -0.56 -0.42 10.43
C LEU A 77 0.01 0.18 9.16
N ILE A 78 1.31 -0.02 8.86
CA ILE A 78 1.91 0.33 7.58
C ILE A 78 1.13 -0.35 6.45
N LEU A 79 1.07 -1.68 6.43
CA LEU A 79 0.41 -2.44 5.37
C LEU A 79 -1.07 -2.08 5.23
N SER A 80 -1.79 -1.97 6.36
CA SER A 80 -3.21 -1.62 6.34
C SER A 80 -3.45 -0.21 5.80
N SER A 81 -2.63 0.78 6.20
CA SER A 81 -2.75 2.15 5.73
C SER A 81 -2.43 2.27 4.24
N GLU A 82 -1.45 1.53 3.74
CA GLU A 82 -1.10 1.50 2.33
C GLU A 82 -2.23 0.90 1.48
N LEU A 83 -2.82 -0.21 1.91
CA LEU A 83 -3.97 -0.81 1.22
C LEU A 83 -5.18 0.11 1.22
N MET A 84 -5.45 0.82 2.33
CA MET A 84 -6.52 1.83 2.40
C MET A 84 -6.24 3.01 1.46
N ASN A 85 -4.99 3.42 1.30
CA ASN A 85 -4.60 4.39 0.28
C ASN A 85 -4.88 3.88 -1.14
N GLY A 86 -4.72 2.58 -1.40
CA GLY A 86 -5.09 1.95 -2.67
C GLY A 86 -6.58 2.12 -3.00
N THR A 87 -7.48 1.92 -2.04
CA THR A 87 -8.93 2.13 -2.24
C THR A 87 -9.27 3.59 -2.53
N SER A 88 -8.63 4.52 -1.80
CA SER A 88 -8.80 5.96 -2.03
C SER A 88 -8.30 6.40 -3.41
N ALA A 89 -7.19 5.81 -3.89
CA ALA A 89 -6.66 6.03 -5.23
C ALA A 89 -7.62 5.51 -6.31
N ALA A 90 -8.22 4.34 -6.10
CA ALA A 90 -9.22 3.78 -7.00
C ALA A 90 -10.42 4.73 -7.19
N ALA A 91 -10.91 5.33 -6.11
CA ALA A 91 -11.99 6.32 -6.18
C ALA A 91 -11.61 7.52 -7.07
N GLN A 92 -10.35 7.96 -7.04
CA GLN A 92 -9.86 9.03 -7.92
C GLN A 92 -9.81 8.59 -9.39
N ILE A 93 -9.39 7.34 -9.67
CA ILE A 93 -9.40 6.77 -11.04
C ILE A 93 -10.81 6.83 -11.62
N ILE A 94 -11.80 6.42 -10.83
CA ILE A 94 -13.20 6.41 -11.26
C ILE A 94 -13.71 7.82 -11.52
N LYS A 95 -13.41 8.79 -10.64
CA LYS A 95 -13.78 10.20 -10.84
C LYS A 95 -13.16 10.79 -12.12
N GLU A 96 -11.91 10.50 -12.41
CA GLU A 96 -11.25 10.96 -13.65
C GLU A 96 -11.87 10.31 -14.90
N ARG A 97 -12.22 9.02 -14.81
CA ARG A 97 -12.92 8.32 -15.88
C ARG A 97 -14.30 8.94 -16.15
N GLN A 98 -15.09 9.23 -15.11
CA GLN A 98 -16.39 9.88 -15.22
C GLN A 98 -16.31 11.29 -15.84
N ARG A 99 -15.19 12.00 -15.64
CA ARG A 99 -14.92 13.31 -16.27
C ARG A 99 -14.44 13.21 -17.73
N GLY A 100 -14.35 12.00 -18.30
CA GLY A 100 -13.92 11.77 -19.68
C GLY A 100 -12.42 12.01 -19.94
N ILE A 101 -11.59 12.11 -18.89
CA ILE A 101 -10.14 12.33 -19.03
C ILE A 101 -9.51 11.13 -19.72
N THR A 102 -9.87 9.92 -19.34
CA THR A 102 -9.34 8.67 -19.91
C THR A 102 -9.65 8.55 -21.40
N THR A 103 -10.86 8.94 -21.83
CA THR A 103 -11.25 8.93 -23.25
C THR A 103 -10.40 9.88 -24.09
N ARG A 104 -10.12 11.09 -23.57
CA ARG A 104 -9.24 12.06 -24.26
C ARG A 104 -7.78 11.56 -24.37
N ILE A 105 -7.30 10.83 -23.36
CA ILE A 105 -5.94 10.27 -23.39
C ILE A 105 -5.87 9.10 -24.37
N ALA A 106 -6.94 8.33 -24.53
CA ALA A 106 -7.00 7.19 -25.46
C ALA A 106 -6.75 7.59 -26.92
N THR A 107 -7.02 8.85 -27.29
CA THR A 107 -6.77 9.37 -28.66
C THR A 107 -5.32 9.79 -28.91
N THR A 108 -4.45 9.70 -27.91
CA THR A 108 -3.02 10.05 -28.05
C THR A 108 -2.23 8.93 -28.73
N ARG A 109 -1.03 9.24 -29.24
CA ARG A 109 -0.14 8.32 -29.97
C ARG A 109 0.11 6.98 -29.26
N TYR A 110 0.21 6.98 -27.93
CA TYR A 110 0.50 5.79 -27.13
C TYR A 110 -0.74 5.22 -26.41
N GLY A 111 -1.93 5.78 -26.66
CA GLY A 111 -3.15 5.39 -25.97
C GLY A 111 -3.08 5.61 -24.45
N THR A 112 -3.76 4.76 -23.70
CA THR A 112 -3.86 4.88 -22.23
C THR A 112 -2.69 4.23 -21.47
N SER A 113 -1.80 3.48 -22.13
CA SER A 113 -0.78 2.68 -21.42
C SER A 113 0.23 3.54 -20.62
N PRO A 114 0.77 4.67 -21.12
CA PRO A 114 1.68 5.50 -20.34
C PRO A 114 1.00 6.17 -19.14
N GLU A 115 -0.28 6.52 -19.30
CA GLU A 115 -1.08 7.12 -18.22
C GLU A 115 -1.28 6.13 -17.08
N ILE A 116 -1.68 4.90 -17.40
CA ILE A 116 -1.90 3.85 -16.42
C ILE A 116 -0.62 3.54 -15.65
N PHE A 117 0.51 3.42 -16.35
CA PHE A 117 1.80 3.14 -15.70
C PHE A 117 2.28 4.34 -14.88
N GLY A 118 2.17 5.56 -15.39
CA GLY A 118 2.51 6.79 -14.67
C GLY A 118 1.67 6.97 -13.40
N ARG A 119 0.39 6.60 -13.47
CA ARG A 119 -0.52 6.58 -12.33
C ARG A 119 -0.13 5.52 -11.31
N TRP A 120 0.13 4.30 -11.75
CA TRP A 120 0.56 3.21 -10.87
C TRP A 120 1.85 3.58 -10.11
N CYS A 121 2.82 4.19 -10.78
CA CYS A 121 4.03 4.72 -10.14
C CYS A 121 3.70 5.82 -9.10
N PHE A 122 2.77 6.72 -9.43
CA PHE A 122 2.34 7.77 -8.52
C PHE A 122 1.60 7.21 -7.29
N ASP A 123 0.69 6.26 -7.47
CA ASP A 123 -0.05 5.62 -6.38
C ASP A 123 0.90 4.81 -5.48
N SER A 124 1.92 4.14 -6.06
CA SER A 124 3.00 3.49 -5.30
C SER A 124 3.79 4.49 -4.46
N LEU A 125 4.21 5.62 -5.05
CA LEU A 125 4.93 6.67 -4.32
C LEU A 125 4.09 7.24 -3.17
N ARG A 126 2.80 7.47 -3.41
CA ARG A 126 1.88 7.97 -2.38
C ARG A 126 1.75 7.01 -1.21
N SER A 127 1.59 5.71 -1.48
CA SER A 127 1.52 4.67 -0.45
C SER A 127 2.84 4.53 0.30
N LEU A 128 3.96 4.60 -0.40
CA LEU A 128 5.30 4.60 0.20
C LEU A 128 5.50 5.78 1.17
N ILE A 129 5.04 6.98 0.81
CA ILE A 129 5.05 8.15 1.71
C ILE A 129 4.21 7.89 2.96
N SER A 130 3.04 7.25 2.79
CA SER A 130 2.18 6.86 3.92
C SER A 130 2.87 5.89 4.87
N GLY A 131 3.47 4.82 4.35
CA GLY A 131 4.21 3.84 5.15
C GLY A 131 5.39 4.46 5.90
N CYS A 132 6.17 5.32 5.23
CA CYS A 132 7.25 6.08 5.85
C CYS A 132 6.75 7.02 6.95
N ALA A 133 5.60 7.67 6.76
CA ALA A 133 5.02 8.54 7.78
C ALA A 133 4.60 7.77 9.04
N VAL A 134 4.00 6.58 8.88
CA VAL A 134 3.69 5.68 10.01
C VAL A 134 4.96 5.21 10.69
N LEU A 135 6.00 4.83 9.95
CA LEU A 135 7.29 4.44 10.52
C LEU A 135 7.91 5.58 11.34
N LEU A 136 7.92 6.80 10.81
CA LEU A 136 8.43 7.97 11.52
C LEU A 136 7.64 8.25 12.80
N ALA A 137 6.31 8.16 12.74
CA ALA A 137 5.46 8.30 13.92
C ALA A 137 5.73 7.21 14.97
N SER A 138 5.98 5.98 14.52
CA SER A 138 6.34 4.86 15.40
C SER A 138 7.67 5.09 16.11
N VAL A 139 8.69 5.53 15.37
CA VAL A 139 10.01 5.87 15.94
C VAL A 139 9.89 7.03 16.92
N ALA A 140 9.16 8.09 16.56
CA ALA A 140 8.89 9.22 17.45
C ALA A 140 8.11 8.82 18.71
N SER A 141 7.31 7.74 18.64
CA SER A 141 6.57 7.17 19.76
C SER A 141 7.35 6.13 20.56
N GLY A 142 8.65 5.96 20.29
CA GLY A 142 9.55 5.09 21.05
C GLY A 142 9.75 3.70 20.46
N LEU A 143 9.37 3.42 19.21
CA LEU A 143 9.80 2.21 18.52
C LEU A 143 11.33 2.19 18.45
N ARG A 144 11.93 1.09 18.87
CA ARG A 144 13.36 0.82 18.73
C ARG A 144 13.53 -0.36 17.79
N ILE A 145 14.23 -0.14 16.69
CA ILE A 145 14.67 -1.20 15.79
C ILE A 145 16.13 -1.50 16.18
N HIS A 146 16.42 -2.73 16.54
CA HIS A 146 17.69 -3.10 17.17
C HIS A 146 18.76 -3.43 16.12
N THR A 147 18.35 -3.83 14.92
CA THR A 147 19.27 -4.27 13.89
C THR A 147 19.08 -3.50 12.57
N LEU A 148 20.17 -3.36 11.80
CA LEU A 148 20.09 -2.80 10.45
C LEU A 148 19.23 -3.69 9.52
N ALA A 149 19.27 -5.01 9.75
CA ALA A 149 18.43 -5.97 9.01
C ALA A 149 16.96 -5.77 9.32
N GLY A 150 16.58 -5.53 10.59
CA GLY A 150 15.20 -5.19 11.00
C GLY A 150 14.71 -3.90 10.32
N PHE A 151 15.54 -2.86 10.29
CA PHE A 151 15.21 -1.63 9.55
C PHE A 151 15.02 -1.90 8.05
N GLY A 152 15.94 -2.66 7.43
CA GLY A 152 15.83 -3.08 6.03
C GLY A 152 14.55 -3.86 5.75
N TRP A 153 14.14 -4.73 6.69
CA TRP A 153 12.89 -5.47 6.60
C TRP A 153 11.67 -4.55 6.58
N VAL A 154 11.59 -3.58 7.49
CA VAL A 154 10.47 -2.62 7.52
C VAL A 154 10.40 -1.82 6.21
N LEU A 155 11.54 -1.37 5.67
CA LEU A 155 11.55 -0.70 4.37
C LEU A 155 11.07 -1.62 3.24
N LEU A 156 11.45 -2.90 3.26
CA LEU A 156 10.99 -3.88 2.28
C LEU A 156 9.46 -4.08 2.37
N VAL A 157 8.91 -4.15 3.59
CA VAL A 157 7.47 -4.22 3.82
C VAL A 157 6.76 -2.99 3.24
N ILE A 158 7.28 -1.79 3.48
CA ILE A 158 6.75 -0.53 2.91
C ILE A 158 6.76 -0.59 1.38
N ILE A 159 7.85 -1.03 0.77
CA ILE A 159 7.96 -1.09 -0.70
C ILE A 159 6.93 -2.07 -1.29
N PHE A 160 6.86 -3.29 -0.75
CA PHE A 160 5.91 -4.29 -1.24
C PHE A 160 4.46 -3.88 -1.00
N GLY A 161 4.15 -3.33 0.17
CA GLY A 161 2.83 -2.82 0.50
C GLY A 161 2.39 -1.71 -0.46
N ALA A 162 3.29 -0.77 -0.78
CA ALA A 162 3.03 0.31 -1.73
C ALA A 162 2.74 -0.21 -3.14
N VAL A 163 3.48 -1.22 -3.61
CA VAL A 163 3.26 -1.87 -4.91
C VAL A 163 1.91 -2.60 -4.95
N VAL A 164 1.56 -3.34 -3.89
CA VAL A 164 0.26 -4.02 -3.79
C VAL A 164 -0.88 -3.01 -3.72
N ALA A 165 -0.73 -1.92 -2.96
CA ALA A 165 -1.73 -0.87 -2.86
C ALA A 165 -2.02 -0.18 -4.21
N ALA A 166 -0.97 0.13 -4.99
CA ALA A 166 -1.12 0.67 -6.33
C ALA A 166 -1.78 -0.33 -7.29
N SER A 167 -1.47 -1.62 -7.16
CA SER A 167 -2.10 -2.68 -7.95
C SER A 167 -3.58 -2.86 -7.57
N LEU A 168 -3.90 -2.74 -6.28
CA LEU A 168 -5.29 -2.72 -5.78
C LEU A 168 -6.06 -1.52 -6.36
N SER A 169 -5.44 -0.33 -6.38
CA SER A 169 -6.07 0.86 -6.97
C SER A 169 -6.42 0.66 -8.45
N ALA A 170 -5.50 0.04 -9.20
CA ALA A 170 -5.70 -0.26 -10.63
C ALA A 170 -6.84 -1.26 -10.85
N MET A 171 -6.89 -2.35 -10.06
CA MET A 171 -7.95 -3.36 -10.15
C MET A 171 -9.31 -2.77 -9.78
N VAL A 172 -9.43 -2.17 -8.60
CA VAL A 172 -10.70 -1.61 -8.10
C VAL A 172 -11.18 -0.48 -9.01
N GLY A 173 -10.27 0.38 -9.48
CA GLY A 173 -10.56 1.44 -10.44
C GLY A 173 -11.05 0.91 -11.79
N ALA A 174 -10.62 -0.29 -12.22
CA ALA A 174 -11.12 -0.94 -13.44
C ALA A 174 -12.51 -1.57 -13.23
N MET A 175 -12.74 -2.21 -12.10
CA MET A 175 -13.96 -2.99 -11.82
C MET A 175 -15.15 -2.12 -11.41
N CYS A 176 -14.92 -1.11 -10.56
CA CYS A 176 -16.00 -0.33 -9.98
C CYS A 176 -16.52 0.75 -10.92
N ALA A 177 -17.84 1.01 -10.85
CA ALA A 177 -18.50 2.04 -11.64
C ALA A 177 -18.55 3.39 -10.91
N THR A 178 -18.63 3.39 -9.58
CA THR A 178 -18.77 4.59 -8.76
C THR A 178 -17.62 4.71 -7.74
N PRO A 179 -17.23 5.94 -7.36
CA PRO A 179 -16.20 6.17 -6.37
C PRO A 179 -16.52 5.56 -5.00
N GLU A 180 -17.80 5.49 -4.64
CA GLU A 180 -18.26 4.90 -3.37
C GLU A 180 -18.02 3.38 -3.35
N ALA A 181 -18.21 2.70 -4.49
CA ALA A 181 -17.93 1.27 -4.61
C ALA A 181 -16.44 0.94 -4.45
N ALA A 182 -15.54 1.91 -4.66
CA ALA A 182 -14.11 1.72 -4.47
C ALA A 182 -13.73 1.49 -2.99
N ILE A 183 -14.60 1.82 -2.05
CA ILE A 183 -14.39 1.57 -0.62
C ILE A 183 -14.73 0.11 -0.25
N GLY A 184 -15.38 -0.64 -1.14
CA GLY A 184 -15.79 -2.03 -0.90
C GLY A 184 -14.71 -2.96 -0.33
N PRO A 185 -13.44 -2.88 -0.72
CA PRO A 185 -12.37 -3.68 -0.12
C PRO A 185 -12.01 -3.31 1.33
N ALA A 186 -12.40 -2.13 1.83
CA ALA A 186 -12.01 -1.66 3.16
C ALA A 186 -12.39 -2.62 4.30
N PRO A 187 -13.58 -3.22 4.37
CA PRO A 187 -13.92 -4.21 5.41
C PRO A 187 -12.99 -5.43 5.39
N ILE A 188 -12.58 -5.88 4.20
CA ILE A 188 -11.67 -7.03 4.06
C ILE A 188 -10.28 -6.66 4.58
N ILE A 189 -9.79 -5.45 4.28
CA ILE A 189 -8.51 -4.93 4.78
C ILE A 189 -8.55 -4.83 6.31
N MET A 190 -9.64 -4.29 6.87
CA MET A 190 -9.82 -4.20 8.32
C MET A 190 -9.90 -5.58 8.98
N ALA A 191 -10.58 -6.53 8.37
CA ALA A 191 -10.62 -7.91 8.86
C ALA A 191 -9.23 -8.56 8.83
N ALA A 192 -8.46 -8.38 7.75
CA ALA A 192 -7.09 -8.87 7.66
C ALA A 192 -6.19 -8.26 8.74
N MET A 193 -6.37 -6.97 9.05
CA MET A 193 -5.66 -6.30 10.14
C MET A 193 -6.05 -6.90 11.50
N ALA A 194 -7.34 -7.09 11.77
CA ALA A 194 -7.83 -7.64 13.03
C ALA A 194 -7.38 -9.11 13.24
N LEU A 195 -7.32 -9.90 12.16
CA LEU A 195 -6.89 -11.31 12.18
C LEU A 195 -5.38 -11.45 11.94
N ASN A 196 -4.60 -10.57 12.52
CA ASN A 196 -3.14 -10.57 12.39
C ASN A 196 -2.50 -11.19 13.63
N GLY A 197 -1.82 -12.32 13.42
CA GLY A 197 -1.06 -13.02 14.47
C GLY A 197 0.17 -12.24 14.98
N GLY A 198 0.48 -11.07 14.42
CA GLY A 198 1.50 -10.16 14.95
C GLY A 198 0.97 -9.24 16.05
N LEU A 199 -0.35 -9.10 16.19
CA LEU A 199 -0.99 -8.30 17.23
C LEU A 199 -1.43 -9.16 18.42
N VAL A 200 -2.01 -10.33 18.11
CA VAL A 200 -2.48 -11.32 19.09
C VAL A 200 -1.95 -12.68 18.66
N PRO A 201 -1.40 -13.51 19.56
CA PRO A 201 -0.98 -14.86 19.24
C PRO A 201 -2.08 -15.64 18.52
N VAL A 202 -1.71 -16.40 17.48
CA VAL A 202 -2.71 -17.11 16.64
C VAL A 202 -3.52 -18.09 17.45
N GLU A 203 -2.94 -18.66 18.49
CA GLU A 203 -3.54 -19.64 19.40
C GLU A 203 -4.67 -19.07 20.25
N GLU A 204 -4.71 -17.75 20.45
CA GLU A 204 -5.76 -17.05 21.20
C GLU A 204 -7.01 -16.76 20.34
N PHE A 205 -6.91 -16.88 19.02
CA PHE A 205 -8.08 -16.77 18.15
C PHE A 205 -8.98 -18.02 18.28
N ALA A 206 -10.29 -17.84 18.06
CA ALA A 206 -11.21 -18.96 17.94
C ALA A 206 -10.73 -19.95 16.86
N GLY A 207 -10.81 -21.28 17.12
CA GLY A 207 -10.24 -22.32 16.27
C GLY A 207 -10.62 -22.22 14.78
N VAL A 208 -11.85 -21.76 14.48
CA VAL A 208 -12.33 -21.56 13.10
C VAL A 208 -11.53 -20.43 12.39
N VAL A 209 -11.02 -19.46 13.13
CA VAL A 209 -10.34 -18.27 12.58
C VAL A 209 -8.81 -18.45 12.51
N GLN A 210 -8.27 -19.35 13.32
CA GLN A 210 -6.82 -19.61 13.37
C GLN A 210 -6.18 -19.88 12.01
N PRO A 211 -6.76 -20.68 11.09
CA PRO A 211 -6.18 -20.90 9.77
C PRO A 211 -6.04 -19.60 8.97
N ILE A 212 -7.04 -18.70 9.06
CA ILE A 212 -7.02 -17.41 8.37
C ILE A 212 -5.90 -16.53 8.93
N ALA A 213 -5.79 -16.44 10.26
CA ALA A 213 -4.75 -15.69 10.93
C ALA A 213 -3.33 -16.23 10.64
N ARG A 214 -3.15 -17.55 10.55
CA ARG A 214 -1.87 -18.19 10.20
C ARG A 214 -1.40 -17.87 8.80
N TRP A 215 -2.31 -17.83 7.83
CA TRP A 215 -2.00 -17.58 6.41
C TRP A 215 -2.09 -16.09 6.02
N ASN A 216 -2.37 -15.22 6.96
CA ASN A 216 -2.45 -13.79 6.72
C ASN A 216 -1.05 -13.21 6.40
N PRO A 217 -0.90 -12.46 5.29
CA PRO A 217 0.38 -11.84 4.93
C PRO A 217 0.90 -10.87 6.00
N LEU A 218 0.01 -10.21 6.75
CA LEU A 218 0.41 -9.33 7.85
C LEU A 218 1.07 -10.12 8.99
N THR A 219 0.59 -11.34 9.25
CA THR A 219 1.20 -12.24 10.24
C THR A 219 2.61 -12.65 9.83
N PHE A 220 2.82 -12.99 8.55
CA PHE A 220 4.16 -13.30 8.06
C PHE A 220 5.11 -12.10 8.13
N ALA A 221 4.62 -10.90 7.78
CA ALA A 221 5.43 -9.69 7.86
C ALA A 221 5.87 -9.38 9.31
N ALA A 222 4.95 -9.49 10.26
CA ALA A 222 5.22 -9.26 11.69
C ALA A 222 6.18 -10.28 12.27
N ARG A 223 5.97 -11.57 11.98
CA ARG A 223 6.84 -12.69 12.44
C ARG A 223 8.25 -12.55 11.90
N ALA A 224 8.38 -12.29 10.60
CA ALA A 224 9.69 -12.10 9.99
C ALA A 224 10.40 -10.87 10.58
N GLY A 225 9.68 -9.77 10.80
CA GLY A 225 10.23 -8.56 11.40
C GLY A 225 10.75 -8.79 12.82
N ALA A 226 9.94 -9.40 13.67
CA ALA A 226 10.32 -9.74 15.04
C ALA A 226 11.56 -10.67 15.09
N ALA A 227 11.59 -11.68 14.24
CA ALA A 227 12.69 -12.65 14.20
C ALA A 227 14.00 -12.03 13.66
N ILE A 228 13.92 -11.16 12.65
CA ILE A 228 15.09 -10.48 12.06
C ILE A 228 15.66 -9.44 13.02
N ASP A 229 14.77 -8.70 13.70
CA ASP A 229 15.20 -7.66 14.65
C ASP A 229 15.57 -8.21 16.04
N GLY A 230 15.24 -9.48 16.33
CA GLY A 230 15.55 -10.13 17.61
C GLY A 230 14.75 -9.54 18.77
N THR A 231 13.53 -9.10 18.52
CA THR A 231 12.66 -8.50 19.55
C THR A 231 12.08 -9.56 20.48
N PRO A 232 11.68 -9.21 21.73
CA PRO A 232 11.08 -10.15 22.68
C PRO A 232 9.84 -10.86 22.14
N SER A 233 9.09 -10.22 21.24
CA SER A 233 7.93 -10.83 20.57
C SER A 233 8.31 -11.95 19.61
N ALA A 234 9.58 -12.09 19.24
CA ALA A 234 10.03 -13.16 18.35
C ALA A 234 9.78 -14.55 18.91
N GLU A 235 9.94 -14.77 20.22
CA GLU A 235 9.69 -16.05 20.87
C GLU A 235 8.19 -16.41 20.85
N ILE A 236 7.32 -15.44 21.06
CA ILE A 236 5.86 -15.62 21.09
C ILE A 236 5.31 -15.82 19.68
N LEU A 237 5.88 -15.11 18.70
CA LEU A 237 5.47 -15.18 17.30
C LEU A 237 6.13 -16.34 16.53
N ALA A 238 7.15 -16.97 17.10
CA ALA A 238 7.97 -18.00 16.43
C ALA A 238 7.26 -19.37 16.35
N THR A 239 6.20 -19.46 15.58
CA THR A 239 5.74 -20.76 15.06
C THR A 239 6.38 -21.01 13.69
N GLY A 240 7.61 -21.53 13.68
CA GLY A 240 8.35 -21.87 12.46
C GLY A 240 9.69 -21.15 12.31
N GLN A 241 10.46 -21.53 11.28
CA GLN A 241 11.75 -20.89 10.99
C GLN A 241 11.56 -19.47 10.46
N PRO A 242 12.37 -18.48 10.89
CA PRO A 242 12.27 -17.08 10.41
C PRO A 242 12.33 -16.94 8.89
N GLY A 243 13.17 -17.73 8.24
CA GLY A 243 13.31 -17.72 6.79
C GLY A 243 12.03 -18.10 6.05
N THR A 244 11.21 -19.00 6.60
CA THR A 244 9.93 -19.36 5.97
C THR A 244 8.93 -18.22 5.99
N ALA A 245 8.90 -17.40 7.05
CA ALA A 245 8.02 -16.24 7.14
C ALA A 245 8.40 -15.15 6.13
N VAL A 246 9.71 -14.91 5.93
CA VAL A 246 10.21 -13.97 4.91
C VAL A 246 9.73 -14.37 3.52
N TRP A 247 10.01 -15.63 3.13
CA TRP A 247 9.65 -16.11 1.81
C TRP A 247 8.13 -16.20 1.61
N ALA A 248 7.38 -16.58 2.64
CA ALA A 248 5.92 -16.59 2.58
C ALA A 248 5.36 -15.18 2.38
N PHE A 249 5.88 -14.17 3.09
CA PHE A 249 5.49 -12.77 2.88
C PHE A 249 5.78 -12.31 1.46
N VAL A 250 7.00 -12.51 0.97
CA VAL A 250 7.40 -12.11 -0.40
C VAL A 250 6.51 -12.80 -1.44
N ALA A 251 6.30 -14.12 -1.29
CA ALA A 251 5.43 -14.88 -2.19
C ALA A 251 3.99 -14.34 -2.19
N TRP A 252 3.44 -14.01 -1.03
CA TRP A 252 2.11 -13.39 -0.91
C TRP A 252 2.04 -12.03 -1.60
N MET A 253 3.03 -11.16 -1.39
CA MET A 253 3.04 -9.81 -1.99
C MET A 253 3.18 -9.89 -3.51
N VAL A 254 4.03 -10.76 -4.02
CA VAL A 254 4.18 -10.99 -5.47
C VAL A 254 2.90 -11.58 -6.05
N ALA A 255 2.33 -12.61 -5.43
CA ALA A 255 1.09 -13.22 -5.87
C ALA A 255 -0.08 -12.21 -5.91
N LEU A 256 -0.25 -11.44 -4.83
CA LEU A 256 -1.26 -10.37 -4.79
C LEU A 256 -1.04 -9.33 -5.90
N THR A 257 0.18 -8.87 -6.09
CA THR A 257 0.49 -7.90 -7.16
C THR A 257 0.11 -8.46 -8.54
N VAL A 258 0.52 -9.69 -8.84
CA VAL A 258 0.23 -10.33 -10.14
C VAL A 258 -1.27 -10.53 -10.33
N VAL A 259 -1.98 -11.06 -9.33
CA VAL A 259 -3.43 -11.29 -9.39
C VAL A 259 -4.18 -9.97 -9.57
N LEU A 260 -3.83 -8.94 -8.81
CA LEU A 260 -4.48 -7.64 -8.88
C LEU A 260 -4.26 -6.96 -10.25
N LEU A 261 -3.04 -7.02 -10.80
CA LEU A 261 -2.74 -6.46 -12.13
C LEU A 261 -3.38 -7.27 -13.25
N ALA A 262 -3.40 -8.59 -13.14
CA ALA A 262 -4.10 -9.45 -14.10
C ALA A 262 -5.61 -9.18 -14.09
N ALA A 263 -6.22 -9.05 -12.91
CA ALA A 263 -7.61 -8.67 -12.78
C ALA A 263 -7.87 -7.27 -13.36
N ALA A 264 -7.01 -6.29 -13.05
CA ALA A 264 -7.11 -4.96 -13.64
C ALA A 264 -7.05 -4.99 -15.18
N ALA A 265 -6.21 -5.83 -15.75
CA ALA A 265 -6.13 -6.00 -17.21
C ALA A 265 -7.38 -6.67 -17.80
N ALA A 266 -7.89 -7.71 -17.14
CA ALA A 266 -9.08 -8.47 -17.59
C ALA A 266 -10.37 -7.63 -17.57
N PHE A 267 -10.52 -6.76 -16.55
CA PHE A 267 -11.73 -5.93 -16.39
C PHE A 267 -11.65 -4.57 -17.11
N ARG A 268 -10.55 -4.26 -17.80
CA ARG A 268 -10.49 -3.07 -18.66
C ARG A 268 -11.51 -3.23 -19.78
N ARG A 269 -12.59 -2.45 -19.72
CA ARG A 269 -13.52 -2.38 -20.84
C ARG A 269 -12.78 -1.77 -22.04
N PRO A 270 -12.80 -2.42 -23.23
CA PRO A 270 -12.28 -1.78 -24.42
C PRO A 270 -13.02 -0.44 -24.58
N THR A 271 -12.27 0.64 -24.74
CA THR A 271 -12.83 1.92 -25.19
C THR A 271 -13.48 1.62 -26.53
N MET A 272 -14.82 1.63 -26.58
CA MET A 272 -15.54 1.44 -27.85
C MET A 272 -15.01 2.51 -28.82
N SER A 273 -14.34 2.00 -29.85
CA SER A 273 -13.88 2.75 -31.03
C SER A 273 -15.06 3.28 -31.83
#